data_eba9eeb71d56e007646bfe56cc627935
#
_entry.id   eba9eeb71d56e007646bfe56cc627935
#
_cell.length_a   1.000
_cell.length_b   1.000
_cell.length_c   1.000
_cell.angle_alpha   90.00
_cell.angle_beta   90.00
_cell.angle_gamma   90.00
#
_symmetry.space_group_name_H-M   'P 1'
#
loop_
_entity.id
_entity.type
_entity.pdbx_description
1 polymer ?
#
loop_
_entity_poly.entity_id
_entity_poly.type
_entity_poly.pdbx_seq_one_letter_code
_entity_poly.pdbx_strand_id
1 'polypeptide(L)'
;DDNDGISDVIETNLDFDLDGIPNSIDLDSDNDGCFDVVESGFNDPDNDGLIGESPLVVDSSGLVLNQNSYNDLPRDLNNNGVYDFLEILEVPEILSPENDFVEIIPGESVILTYSYSDTSYSYQWQIKRESEDWIDLNEDFDYRGVLTPELELTNLTAQYVGYKFRLKIDRLFNSC
;
A
#
# COMPACT_ATOMS: atom_id res chain seq x y z
N ASP A 1 -23.72 -13.75 -3.34
CA ASP A 1 -23.46 -12.58 -2.47
C ASP A 1 -22.83 -13.08 -1.18
N ASP A 2 -21.69 -12.54 -0.82
CA ASP A 2 -20.90 -12.84 0.37
C ASP A 2 -21.06 -11.79 1.47
N ASN A 3 -21.83 -10.74 1.18
CA ASN A 3 -22.12 -9.64 2.10
C ASN A 3 -20.92 -8.71 2.41
N ASP A 4 -20.01 -8.56 1.49
CA ASP A 4 -18.89 -7.61 1.57
C ASP A 4 -19.32 -6.17 1.24
N GLY A 5 -20.48 -6.01 0.59
CA GLY A 5 -21.08 -4.72 0.22
C GLY A 5 -20.89 -4.32 -1.23
N ILE A 6 -20.16 -5.10 -2.01
CA ILE A 6 -20.11 -5.00 -3.46
C ILE A 6 -21.33 -5.76 -4.03
N SER A 7 -21.81 -5.40 -5.18
CA SER A 7 -22.94 -6.10 -5.78
C SER A 7 -22.45 -7.18 -6.74
N ASP A 8 -23.08 -8.37 -6.75
CA ASP A 8 -22.79 -9.49 -7.68
C ASP A 8 -22.71 -9.08 -9.14
N VAL A 9 -23.39 -7.97 -9.51
CA VAL A 9 -23.36 -7.45 -10.89
C VAL A 9 -22.00 -6.82 -11.22
N ILE A 10 -21.34 -6.24 -10.22
CA ILE A 10 -20.00 -5.63 -10.36
C ILE A 10 -18.94 -6.72 -10.27
N GLU A 11 -19.04 -7.59 -9.29
CA GLU A 11 -18.08 -8.67 -9.05
C GLU A 11 -18.10 -9.73 -10.14
N THR A 12 -19.27 -10.00 -10.66
CA THR A 12 -19.51 -11.05 -11.66
C THR A 12 -19.30 -12.47 -11.10
N ASN A 13 -19.46 -13.50 -11.95
CA ASN A 13 -19.11 -14.88 -11.60
C ASN A 13 -17.72 -15.26 -12.17
N LEU A 14 -16.84 -14.28 -12.33
CA LEU A 14 -15.45 -14.55 -12.66
C LEU A 14 -14.72 -15.00 -11.39
N ASP A 15 -13.67 -15.74 -11.58
CA ASP A 15 -12.72 -16.18 -10.57
C ASP A 15 -11.40 -15.52 -10.98
N PHE A 16 -11.08 -14.41 -10.33
CA PHE A 16 -9.98 -13.54 -10.76
C PHE A 16 -8.62 -14.13 -10.40
N ASP A 17 -8.49 -14.66 -9.20
CA ASP A 17 -7.24 -15.25 -8.67
C ASP A 17 -7.07 -16.72 -9.02
N LEU A 18 -8.11 -17.36 -9.59
CA LEU A 18 -8.14 -18.76 -10.01
C LEU A 18 -8.04 -19.77 -8.85
N ASP A 19 -8.55 -19.42 -7.69
CA ASP A 19 -8.58 -20.31 -6.52
C ASP A 19 -9.76 -21.29 -6.52
N GLY A 20 -10.76 -21.04 -7.37
CA GLY A 20 -11.96 -21.84 -7.57
C GLY A 20 -13.20 -21.26 -6.90
N ILE A 21 -13.10 -20.08 -6.28
CA ILE A 21 -14.22 -19.32 -5.72
C ILE A 21 -14.53 -18.17 -6.70
N PRO A 22 -15.75 -18.00 -7.17
CA PRO A 22 -16.11 -16.82 -7.96
C PRO A 22 -16.11 -15.54 -7.12
N ASN A 23 -15.69 -14.41 -7.67
CA ASN A 23 -15.60 -13.13 -6.96
C ASN A 23 -16.86 -12.77 -6.16
N SER A 24 -18.06 -13.06 -6.68
CA SER A 24 -19.34 -12.74 -6.00
C SER A 24 -19.63 -13.53 -4.72
N ILE A 25 -18.75 -14.43 -4.33
CA ILE A 25 -18.80 -15.21 -3.08
C ILE A 25 -17.40 -15.38 -2.47
N ASP A 26 -16.47 -14.56 -2.89
CA ASP A 26 -15.10 -14.51 -2.43
C ASP A 26 -14.87 -13.20 -1.70
N LEU A 27 -14.32 -13.24 -0.50
CA LEU A 27 -14.04 -12.06 0.31
C LEU A 27 -12.67 -11.45 0.04
N ASP A 28 -11.85 -12.09 -0.82
CA ASP A 28 -10.49 -11.67 -1.18
C ASP A 28 -10.25 -12.09 -2.64
N SER A 29 -10.96 -11.43 -3.57
CA SER A 29 -11.08 -11.81 -4.99
C SER A 29 -9.78 -11.84 -5.76
N ASP A 30 -8.74 -11.13 -5.31
CA ASP A 30 -7.41 -11.11 -5.94
C ASP A 30 -6.35 -11.89 -5.15
N ASN A 31 -6.73 -12.40 -3.95
CA ASN A 31 -5.92 -13.23 -3.05
C ASN A 31 -4.61 -12.57 -2.63
N ASP A 32 -4.65 -11.27 -2.39
CA ASP A 32 -3.48 -10.51 -1.91
C ASP A 32 -3.42 -10.41 -0.38
N GLY A 33 -4.47 -10.90 0.31
CA GLY A 33 -4.61 -10.95 1.76
C GLY A 33 -5.35 -9.74 2.34
N CYS A 34 -5.92 -8.90 1.49
CA CYS A 34 -6.86 -7.85 1.85
C CYS A 34 -8.29 -8.28 1.54
N PHE A 35 -9.26 -7.88 2.34
CA PHE A 35 -10.65 -8.15 2.02
C PHE A 35 -11.21 -7.14 1.04
N ASP A 36 -12.02 -7.60 0.08
CA ASP A 36 -12.67 -6.79 -0.96
C ASP A 36 -13.45 -5.61 -0.39
N VAL A 37 -14.13 -5.81 0.76
CA VAL A 37 -14.85 -4.75 1.49
C VAL A 37 -13.94 -3.56 1.83
N VAL A 38 -12.72 -3.83 2.29
CA VAL A 38 -11.75 -2.81 2.69
C VAL A 38 -11.18 -2.11 1.47
N GLU A 39 -10.83 -2.87 0.45
CA GLU A 39 -10.27 -2.35 -0.80
C GLU A 39 -11.28 -1.53 -1.58
N SER A 40 -12.55 -1.91 -1.53
CA SER A 40 -13.65 -1.12 -2.10
C SER A 40 -13.93 0.19 -1.34
N GLY A 41 -13.28 0.39 -0.19
CA GLY A 41 -13.45 1.58 0.65
C GLY A 41 -14.71 1.52 1.51
N PHE A 42 -15.27 0.35 1.71
CA PHE A 42 -16.42 0.14 2.58
C PHE A 42 -15.99 -0.13 4.02
N ASN A 43 -16.95 -0.14 4.93
CA ASN A 43 -16.63 -0.19 6.36
C ASN A 43 -16.75 -1.62 6.90
N ASP A 44 -15.63 -2.15 7.36
CA ASP A 44 -15.51 -3.43 8.07
C ASP A 44 -14.79 -3.18 9.41
N PRO A 45 -15.53 -2.87 10.50
CA PRO A 45 -14.91 -2.47 11.76
C PRO A 45 -14.38 -3.64 12.60
N ASP A 46 -14.82 -4.87 12.35
CA ASP A 46 -14.38 -6.08 13.05
C ASP A 46 -13.46 -6.98 12.23
N ASN A 47 -13.15 -6.53 11.00
CA ASN A 47 -12.16 -7.14 10.10
C ASN A 47 -12.45 -8.62 9.81
N ASP A 48 -13.73 -8.90 9.48
CA ASP A 48 -14.18 -10.26 9.14
C ASP A 48 -14.45 -10.44 7.63
N GLY A 49 -14.20 -9.41 6.82
CA GLY A 49 -14.41 -9.38 5.38
C GLY A 49 -15.84 -9.03 4.96
N LEU A 50 -16.74 -8.83 5.92
CA LEU A 50 -18.13 -8.51 5.66
C LEU A 50 -18.39 -7.02 5.91
N ILE A 51 -19.39 -6.48 5.22
CA ILE A 51 -19.69 -5.06 5.42
C ILE A 51 -20.40 -4.81 6.73
N GLY A 52 -19.84 -3.92 7.56
CA GLY A 52 -20.39 -3.54 8.86
C GLY A 52 -19.87 -4.41 10.00
N GLU A 53 -20.57 -4.43 11.10
CA GLU A 53 -20.18 -5.14 12.32
C GLU A 53 -21.01 -6.42 12.47
N SER A 54 -20.36 -7.54 12.68
CA SER A 54 -21.02 -8.82 12.93
C SER A 54 -21.68 -8.90 14.34
N PRO A 55 -22.84 -9.57 14.51
CA PRO A 55 -23.55 -10.37 13.50
C PRO A 55 -24.41 -9.53 12.55
N LEU A 56 -24.28 -9.80 11.26
CA LEU A 56 -25.02 -9.08 10.24
C LEU A 56 -26.53 -9.28 10.35
N VAL A 57 -27.27 -8.24 9.98
CA VAL A 57 -28.73 -8.30 9.82
C VAL A 57 -29.06 -7.99 8.36
N VAL A 58 -29.59 -8.97 7.65
CA VAL A 58 -29.94 -8.86 6.24
C VAL A 58 -31.43 -8.70 6.03
N ASP A 59 -31.83 -8.11 4.93
CA ASP A 59 -33.23 -8.02 4.49
C ASP A 59 -33.70 -9.32 3.78
N SER A 60 -34.92 -9.30 3.25
CA SER A 60 -35.49 -10.46 2.54
C SER A 60 -34.82 -10.76 1.18
N SER A 61 -33.97 -9.86 0.71
CA SER A 61 -33.20 -10.00 -0.53
C SER A 61 -31.76 -10.46 -0.26
N GLY A 62 -31.34 -10.55 1.00
CA GLY A 62 -29.99 -10.90 1.40
C GLY A 62 -29.06 -9.69 1.64
N LEU A 63 -29.50 -8.47 1.39
CA LEU A 63 -28.68 -7.27 1.55
C LEU A 63 -28.54 -6.88 3.04
N VAL A 64 -27.36 -6.54 3.44
CA VAL A 64 -27.05 -6.09 4.81
C VAL A 64 -27.75 -4.77 5.11
N LEU A 65 -28.52 -4.74 6.19
CA LEU A 65 -29.30 -3.56 6.57
C LEU A 65 -28.40 -2.44 7.09
N ASN A 66 -28.85 -1.21 6.84
CA ASN A 66 -28.18 0.02 7.25
C ASN A 66 -26.82 0.28 6.55
N GLN A 67 -26.54 -0.44 5.47
CA GLN A 67 -25.41 -0.18 4.60
C GLN A 67 -25.89 0.39 3.26
N ASN A 68 -25.18 1.38 2.73
CA ASN A 68 -25.53 2.01 1.45
C ASN A 68 -24.58 1.60 0.31
N SER A 69 -23.54 0.84 0.62
CA SER A 69 -22.46 0.49 -0.30
C SER A 69 -22.90 -0.21 -1.58
N TYR A 70 -23.92 -1.06 -1.53
CA TYR A 70 -24.46 -1.75 -2.71
C TYR A 70 -24.95 -0.83 -3.85
N ASN A 71 -25.09 0.47 -3.59
CA ASN A 71 -25.41 1.48 -4.59
C ASN A 71 -24.20 2.31 -4.99
N ASP A 72 -23.10 2.17 -4.29
CA ASP A 72 -21.86 2.87 -4.56
C ASP A 72 -20.96 2.01 -5.45
N LEU A 73 -20.09 2.62 -6.22
CA LEU A 73 -19.08 1.90 -6.97
C LEU A 73 -17.90 1.59 -6.04
N PRO A 74 -17.31 0.38 -6.14
CA PRO A 74 -16.05 0.09 -5.49
C PRO A 74 -14.98 1.10 -5.89
N ARG A 75 -14.00 1.25 -5.03
CA ARG A 75 -12.91 2.20 -5.22
C ARG A 75 -12.02 1.79 -6.40
N ASP A 76 -11.54 2.79 -7.14
CA ASP A 76 -10.49 2.71 -8.17
C ASP A 76 -9.59 3.94 -7.94
N LEU A 77 -8.61 3.78 -7.08
CA LEU A 77 -7.76 4.88 -6.61
C LEU A 77 -6.84 5.45 -7.69
N ASN A 78 -6.29 4.58 -8.51
CA ASN A 78 -5.36 4.96 -9.56
C ASN A 78 -6.08 5.38 -10.86
N ASN A 79 -7.42 5.23 -10.91
CA ASN A 79 -8.29 5.56 -12.03
C ASN A 79 -7.87 4.87 -13.35
N ASN A 80 -7.44 3.62 -13.26
CA ASN A 80 -7.07 2.84 -14.44
C ASN A 80 -8.25 2.06 -15.05
N GLY A 81 -9.41 2.05 -14.37
CA GLY A 81 -10.64 1.38 -14.79
C GLY A 81 -10.77 -0.06 -14.29
N VAL A 82 -9.87 -0.51 -13.42
CA VAL A 82 -9.97 -1.74 -12.63
C VAL A 82 -10.25 -1.31 -11.19
N TYR A 83 -11.17 -1.99 -10.53
CA TYR A 83 -11.45 -1.71 -9.12
C TYR A 83 -10.33 -2.27 -8.24
N ASP A 84 -10.03 -1.59 -7.12
CA ASP A 84 -8.92 -1.93 -6.23
C ASP A 84 -9.01 -3.39 -5.72
N PHE A 85 -10.21 -3.93 -5.49
CA PHE A 85 -10.43 -5.32 -5.05
C PHE A 85 -10.11 -6.40 -6.10
N LEU A 86 -9.75 -5.99 -7.31
CA LEU A 86 -9.27 -6.86 -8.40
C LEU A 86 -7.84 -6.50 -8.81
N GLU A 87 -7.12 -5.79 -7.99
CA GLU A 87 -5.74 -5.39 -8.24
C GLU A 87 -4.82 -5.97 -7.18
N ILE A 88 -4.14 -7.07 -7.51
CA ILE A 88 -3.08 -7.60 -6.65
C ILE A 88 -2.10 -6.48 -6.33
N LEU A 89 -2.11 -6.06 -5.11
CA LEU A 89 -1.24 -5.00 -4.64
C LEU A 89 0.17 -5.58 -4.43
N GLU A 90 0.92 -5.71 -5.50
CA GLU A 90 2.32 -6.10 -5.41
C GLU A 90 3.07 -5.13 -4.50
N VAL A 91 3.67 -5.64 -3.44
CA VAL A 91 4.67 -4.87 -2.70
C VAL A 91 5.80 -4.62 -3.68
N PRO A 92 6.15 -3.35 -3.98
CA PRO A 92 7.21 -3.08 -4.92
C PRO A 92 8.47 -3.81 -4.48
N GLU A 93 9.01 -4.63 -5.38
CA GLU A 93 10.30 -5.26 -5.15
C GLU A 93 11.31 -4.15 -4.91
N ILE A 94 11.86 -4.08 -3.71
CA ILE A 94 12.91 -3.12 -3.37
C ILE A 94 14.13 -3.55 -4.18
N LEU A 95 14.26 -3.01 -5.37
CA LEU A 95 15.48 -3.15 -6.14
C LEU A 95 16.56 -2.38 -5.38
N SER A 96 17.40 -3.11 -4.69
CA SER A 96 18.60 -2.54 -4.07
C SER A 96 19.33 -1.70 -5.12
N PRO A 97 19.82 -0.51 -4.78
CA PRO A 97 20.63 0.27 -5.73
C PRO A 97 21.75 -0.63 -6.26
N GLU A 98 22.03 -0.54 -7.55
CA GLU A 98 23.04 -1.38 -8.22
C GLU A 98 24.42 -1.35 -7.54
N ASN A 99 24.64 -0.39 -6.64
CA ASN A 99 25.87 -0.24 -5.87
C ASN A 99 25.56 -0.17 -4.37
N ASP A 100 26.01 -1.15 -3.62
CA ASP A 100 25.96 -1.17 -2.15
C ASP A 100 26.78 -0.06 -1.48
N PHE A 101 27.56 0.70 -2.25
CA PHE A 101 28.44 1.74 -1.76
C PHE A 101 28.37 2.98 -2.64
N VAL A 102 28.22 4.14 -2.02
CA VAL A 102 28.36 5.43 -2.65
C VAL A 102 29.67 6.05 -2.16
N GLU A 103 30.55 6.44 -3.11
CA GLU A 103 31.74 7.20 -2.77
C GLU A 103 31.34 8.62 -2.40
N ILE A 104 31.69 9.03 -1.17
CA ILE A 104 31.40 10.37 -0.64
C ILE A 104 32.64 11.24 -0.76
N ILE A 105 32.52 12.31 -1.52
CA ILE A 105 33.52 13.37 -1.57
C ILE A 105 33.08 14.47 -0.59
N PRO A 106 33.87 14.79 0.45
CA PRO A 106 33.48 15.80 1.41
C PRO A 106 33.16 17.16 0.78
N GLY A 107 31.96 17.67 1.06
CA GLY A 107 31.45 18.93 0.53
C GLY A 107 30.64 18.81 -0.76
N GLU A 108 30.52 17.62 -1.32
CA GLU A 108 29.60 17.36 -2.44
C GLU A 108 28.25 16.82 -1.92
N SER A 109 27.23 16.87 -2.80
CA SER A 109 25.94 16.24 -2.55
C SER A 109 25.85 14.93 -3.33
N VAL A 110 25.07 14.00 -2.78
CA VAL A 110 24.76 12.70 -3.39
C VAL A 110 23.25 12.54 -3.43
N ILE A 111 22.74 12.05 -4.54
CA ILE A 111 21.32 11.68 -4.69
C ILE A 111 21.22 10.17 -4.68
N LEU A 112 20.44 9.64 -3.73
CA LEU A 112 20.04 8.25 -3.70
C LEU A 112 18.65 8.15 -4.34
N THR A 113 18.52 7.35 -5.38
CA THR A 113 17.27 7.22 -6.15
C THR A 113 16.79 5.79 -6.14
N TYR A 114 15.50 5.60 -5.86
CA TYR A 114 14.79 4.36 -6.16
C TYR A 114 13.99 4.54 -7.46
N SER A 115 14.17 3.61 -8.38
CA SER A 115 13.56 3.68 -9.73
C SER A 115 12.05 3.42 -9.76
N TYR A 116 11.40 3.43 -8.61
CA TYR A 116 9.97 3.21 -8.50
C TYR A 116 9.31 4.47 -7.94
N SER A 117 8.35 5.02 -8.67
CA SER A 117 7.53 6.12 -8.21
C SER A 117 6.07 5.85 -8.56
N ASP A 118 5.26 5.61 -7.56
CA ASP A 118 3.82 5.45 -7.69
C ASP A 118 3.14 6.30 -6.62
N THR A 119 2.01 6.91 -6.98
CA THR A 119 1.23 7.76 -6.07
C THR A 119 0.44 6.97 -5.05
N SER A 120 0.38 5.66 -5.19
CA SER A 120 -0.28 4.73 -4.27
C SER A 120 0.57 4.41 -3.03
N TYR A 121 1.82 4.88 -2.98
CA TYR A 121 2.74 4.62 -1.88
C TYR A 121 3.17 5.88 -1.16
N SER A 122 3.42 5.74 0.13
CA SER A 122 4.18 6.71 0.92
C SER A 122 5.62 6.25 1.05
N TYR A 123 6.49 7.21 1.13
CA TYR A 123 7.92 7.00 1.20
C TYR A 123 8.47 7.62 2.48
N GLN A 124 9.42 6.93 3.12
CA GLN A 124 10.14 7.44 4.27
C GLN A 124 11.58 6.95 4.24
N TRP A 125 12.51 7.86 4.03
CA TRP A 125 13.92 7.52 4.16
C TRP A 125 14.32 7.37 5.63
N GLN A 126 15.14 6.35 5.88
CA GLN A 126 15.68 6.04 7.20
C GLN A 126 17.20 5.97 7.15
N ILE A 127 17.81 6.35 8.27
CA ILE A 127 19.25 6.25 8.49
C ILE A 127 19.56 5.26 9.60
N LYS A 128 20.67 4.55 9.47
CA LYS A 128 21.23 3.72 10.52
C LYS A 128 22.71 4.07 10.72
N ARG A 129 23.07 4.40 11.96
CA ARG A 129 24.44 4.67 12.40
C ARG A 129 24.95 3.41 13.09
N GLU A 130 26.12 2.94 12.70
CA GLU A 130 26.81 1.73 13.23
C GLU A 130 25.96 0.77 14.09
N SER A 131 25.82 1.00 15.38
CA SER A 131 25.13 0.15 16.35
C SER A 131 23.73 0.63 16.75
N GLU A 132 23.20 1.69 16.09
CA GLU A 132 21.86 2.21 16.36
C GLU A 132 20.80 1.47 15.53
N ASP A 133 19.53 1.60 15.93
CA ASP A 133 18.39 1.16 15.12
C ASP A 133 18.15 2.11 13.93
N TRP A 134 17.27 1.70 13.01
CA TRP A 134 16.83 2.56 11.93
C TRP A 134 15.98 3.71 12.46
N ILE A 135 16.30 4.95 12.06
CA ILE A 135 15.63 6.18 12.49
C ILE A 135 15.11 6.89 11.24
N ASP A 136 13.87 7.36 11.29
CA ASP A 136 13.26 8.14 10.21
C ASP A 136 14.00 9.47 10.05
N LEU A 137 14.34 9.82 8.81
CA LEU A 137 14.91 11.11 8.47
C LEU A 137 13.82 12.18 8.45
N ASN A 138 14.19 13.37 8.86
CA ASN A 138 13.39 14.57 8.68
C ASN A 138 14.06 15.51 7.69
N GLU A 139 13.25 16.27 6.95
CA GLU A 139 13.73 17.31 6.07
C GLU A 139 14.56 18.34 6.85
N ASP A 140 15.78 18.56 6.40
CA ASP A 140 16.66 19.60 6.94
C ASP A 140 17.68 20.09 5.89
N PHE A 141 18.76 20.72 6.35
CA PHE A 141 19.82 21.20 5.45
C PHE A 141 20.66 20.07 4.84
N ASP A 142 20.78 18.94 5.54
CA ASP A 142 21.62 17.81 5.14
C ASP A 142 20.82 16.76 4.37
N TYR A 143 19.49 16.71 4.55
CA TYR A 143 18.57 15.71 3.97
C TYR A 143 17.38 16.38 3.29
N ARG A 144 17.20 16.12 2.00
CA ARG A 144 16.05 16.60 1.22
C ARG A 144 15.41 15.48 0.45
N GLY A 145 14.08 15.54 0.30
CA GLY A 145 13.30 14.51 -0.37
C GLY A 145 13.04 13.28 0.50
N VAL A 146 13.05 13.42 1.82
CA VAL A 146 12.93 12.29 2.77
C VAL A 146 11.62 11.52 2.64
N LEU A 147 10.58 12.12 2.03
CA LEU A 147 9.27 11.50 1.75
C LEU A 147 9.06 11.25 0.26
N THR A 148 10.11 11.15 -0.52
CA THR A 148 10.05 10.89 -1.97
C THR A 148 10.95 9.71 -2.34
N PRO A 149 10.84 9.15 -3.56
CA PRO A 149 11.76 8.11 -4.02
C PRO A 149 13.21 8.55 -4.14
N GLU A 150 13.49 9.86 -4.07
CA GLU A 150 14.82 10.43 -4.20
C GLU A 150 15.22 11.13 -2.90
N LEU A 151 16.39 10.80 -2.36
CA LEU A 151 17.00 11.47 -1.21
C LEU A 151 18.26 12.21 -1.64
N GLU A 152 18.28 13.52 -1.49
CA GLU A 152 19.47 14.32 -1.64
C GLU A 152 20.18 14.44 -0.28
N LEU A 153 21.44 14.00 -0.23
CA LEU A 153 22.35 14.14 0.91
C LEU A 153 23.31 15.29 0.59
N THR A 154 23.30 16.32 1.43
CA THR A 154 24.21 17.47 1.28
C THR A 154 25.18 17.55 2.47
N ASN A 155 26.20 18.42 2.37
CA ASN A 155 27.18 18.64 3.43
C ASN A 155 27.87 17.38 3.96
N LEU A 156 28.05 16.38 3.12
CA LEU A 156 28.64 15.11 3.51
C LEU A 156 30.06 15.31 4.06
N THR A 157 30.31 14.75 5.22
CA THR A 157 31.60 14.79 5.89
C THR A 157 32.06 13.38 6.28
N ALA A 158 33.27 13.24 6.78
CA ALA A 158 33.81 11.94 7.18
C ALA A 158 32.99 11.24 8.28
N GLN A 159 32.12 11.95 8.98
CA GLN A 159 31.23 11.35 10.00
C GLN A 159 30.19 10.39 9.41
N TYR A 160 29.87 10.51 8.12
CA TYR A 160 28.90 9.64 7.45
C TYR A 160 29.49 8.27 7.03
N VAL A 161 30.78 8.07 7.23
CA VAL A 161 31.41 6.78 6.93
C VAL A 161 30.78 5.68 7.79
N GLY A 162 30.28 4.64 7.14
CA GLY A 162 29.58 3.53 7.79
C GLY A 162 28.09 3.73 8.06
N TYR A 163 27.55 4.92 7.78
CA TYR A 163 26.11 5.13 7.84
C TYR A 163 25.40 4.38 6.70
N LYS A 164 24.22 3.89 6.98
CA LYS A 164 23.37 3.20 5.99
C LYS A 164 22.07 3.96 5.83
N PHE A 165 21.58 4.00 4.59
CA PHE A 165 20.30 4.59 4.25
C PHE A 165 19.41 3.53 3.64
N ARG A 166 18.11 3.61 3.90
CA ARG A 166 17.09 2.80 3.22
C ARG A 166 15.83 3.60 3.00
N LEU A 167 15.07 3.24 1.98
CA LEU A 167 13.73 3.74 1.76
C LEU A 167 12.74 2.75 2.36
N LYS A 168 11.90 3.22 3.27
CA LYS A 168 10.70 2.51 3.72
C LYS A 168 9.57 2.93 2.80
N ILE A 169 8.85 1.96 2.28
CA ILE A 169 7.71 2.16 1.39
C ILE A 169 6.51 1.55 2.09
N ASP A 170 5.50 2.36 2.36
CA ASP A 170 4.23 1.91 2.89
C ASP A 170 3.13 2.30 1.90
N ARG A 171 2.09 1.50 1.78
CA ARG A 171 0.91 1.84 0.98
C ARG A 171 0.15 3.00 1.63
N LEU A 172 -0.30 3.97 0.82
CA LEU A 172 -1.11 5.09 1.32
C LEU A 172 -2.53 4.65 1.69
N PHE A 173 -3.03 3.56 1.14
CA PHE A 173 -4.45 3.28 1.11
C PHE A 173 -4.86 1.86 1.50
N ASN A 174 -3.96 0.99 1.90
CA ASN A 174 -4.33 -0.31 2.43
C ASN A 174 -3.49 -0.65 3.65
N SER A 175 -4.05 -0.33 4.80
CA SER A 175 -3.72 -1.02 6.03
C SER A 175 -4.74 -2.14 6.20
N CYS A 176 -4.53 -3.26 5.56
CA CYS A 176 -5.14 -4.50 6.01
C CYS A 176 -4.52 -4.94 7.32
#